data_a95a79f17417002293563d3e537fe7d3
#
_entry.id   a95a79f17417002293563d3e537fe7d3
#
_cell.length_a   1.000
_cell.length_b   1.000
_cell.length_c   1.000
_cell.angle_alpha   90.00
_cell.angle_beta   90.00
_cell.angle_gamma   90.00
#
_symmetry.space_group_name_H-M   'P 1'
#
loop_
_entity.id
_entity.type
_entity.pdbx_description
1 polymer ?
#
loop_
_entity_poly.entity_id
_entity_poly.type
_entity_poly.pdbx_seq_one_letter_code
_entity_poly.pdbx_strand_id
1 'polypeptide(L)'
;GYRAGYLGRQHVVMTHPLDKTTGVTLSKAIAVPKDGVPKLDVLLANHDRGDFTFIARVDGREVIRKKIEGPPAWQTVSIDLATFAGQTVTVELVNQPDGWSWEAAYWGGVEIRNAKR
;
A
#
# COMPACT_ATOMS: atom_id res chain seq x y z
N GLY A 1 3.64 2.31 13.37
CA GLY A 1 4.83 1.75 13.99
C GLY A 1 5.20 0.37 13.49
N TYR A 2 6.32 -0.12 13.92
CA TYR A 2 6.79 -1.45 13.58
C TYR A 2 6.09 -2.51 14.42
N ARG A 3 5.74 -3.64 13.80
CA ARG A 3 5.19 -4.79 14.49
C ARG A 3 5.96 -6.05 14.05
N ALA A 4 6.38 -6.88 15.02
CA ALA A 4 7.20 -8.05 14.75
C ALA A 4 6.49 -9.07 13.84
N GLY A 5 5.16 -9.23 13.99
CA GLY A 5 4.41 -10.16 13.16
C GLY A 5 2.92 -9.88 13.13
N TYR A 6 2.28 -10.31 12.05
CA TYR A 6 0.84 -10.25 11.90
C TYR A 6 0.40 -11.25 10.81
N LEU A 7 -0.63 -12.03 11.10
CA LEU A 7 -1.20 -13.04 10.18
C LEU A 7 -0.09 -13.91 9.54
N GLY A 8 0.81 -14.43 10.37
CA GLY A 8 1.86 -15.34 9.94
C GLY A 8 3.07 -14.70 9.28
N ARG A 9 3.10 -13.39 9.11
CA ARG A 9 4.26 -12.68 8.56
C ARG A 9 5.02 -11.94 9.64
N GLN A 10 6.35 -11.86 9.48
CA GLN A 10 7.24 -11.09 10.36
C GLN A 10 7.62 -9.76 9.70
N HIS A 11 8.18 -8.84 10.47
CA HIS A 11 8.65 -7.54 10.00
C HIS A 11 7.53 -6.73 9.34
N VAL A 12 6.38 -6.68 10.00
CA VAL A 12 5.20 -5.96 9.53
C VAL A 12 5.22 -4.54 10.09
N VAL A 13 4.90 -3.56 9.24
CA VAL A 13 4.68 -2.18 9.67
C VAL A 13 3.18 -1.98 9.85
N MET A 14 2.79 -1.42 10.99
CA MET A 14 1.39 -1.08 11.25
C MET A 14 1.24 0.44 11.27
N THR A 15 0.21 0.94 10.57
CA THR A 15 -0.16 2.34 10.59
C THR A 15 -1.59 2.50 11.12
N HIS A 16 -1.83 3.57 11.84
CA HIS A 16 -3.16 3.91 12.34
C HIS A 16 -3.35 5.42 12.20
N PRO A 17 -4.45 5.87 11.56
CA PRO A 17 -4.73 7.29 11.44
C PRO A 17 -4.87 7.96 12.80
N LEU A 18 -4.44 9.22 12.88
CA LEU A 18 -4.54 10.01 14.11
C LEU A 18 -5.97 10.46 14.40
N ASP A 19 -6.79 10.58 13.36
CA ASP A 19 -8.20 10.99 13.50
C ASP A 19 -9.04 10.37 12.39
N LYS A 20 -10.35 10.70 12.36
CA LYS A 20 -11.33 10.11 11.43
C LYS A 20 -11.16 10.54 9.98
N THR A 21 -10.42 11.59 9.72
CA THR A 21 -10.37 12.22 8.39
C THR A 21 -8.99 12.27 7.78
N THR A 22 -7.95 12.23 8.60
CA THR A 22 -6.57 12.37 8.14
C THR A 22 -5.91 11.00 7.99
N GLY A 23 -5.51 10.68 6.76
CA GLY A 23 -4.83 9.42 6.48
C GLY A 23 -3.37 9.42 6.90
N VAL A 24 -2.80 8.23 7.01
CA VAL A 24 -1.36 8.03 7.18
C VAL A 24 -0.75 7.70 5.84
N THR A 25 0.31 8.42 5.47
CA THR A 25 0.97 8.24 4.18
C THR A 25 2.39 7.71 4.38
N LEU A 26 2.70 6.63 3.66
CA LEU A 26 4.05 6.13 3.49
C LEU A 26 4.53 6.55 2.11
N SER A 27 5.70 7.19 2.03
CA SER A 27 6.19 7.75 0.78
C SER A 27 7.58 7.20 0.47
N LYS A 28 7.82 6.89 -0.81
CA LYS A 28 9.12 6.40 -1.27
C LYS A 28 9.37 6.75 -2.72
N ALA A 29 10.61 7.11 -3.03
CA ALA A 29 11.06 7.25 -4.41
C ALA A 29 11.33 5.86 -5.01
N ILE A 30 10.81 5.62 -6.20
CA ILE A 30 10.94 4.33 -6.90
C ILE A 30 11.56 4.59 -8.28
N ALA A 31 12.68 3.93 -8.56
CA ALA A 31 13.26 3.91 -9.90
C ALA A 31 12.54 2.84 -10.72
N VAL A 32 11.75 3.27 -11.71
CA VAL A 32 10.95 2.36 -12.52
C VAL A 32 11.83 1.78 -13.63
N PRO A 33 11.89 0.45 -13.79
CA PRO A 33 12.65 -0.17 -14.88
C PRO A 33 12.21 0.35 -16.24
N LYS A 34 13.18 0.48 -17.14
CA LYS A 34 12.95 1.00 -18.49
C LYS A 34 12.26 -0.02 -19.38
N ASP A 35 12.61 -1.29 -19.23
CA ASP A 35 12.11 -2.38 -20.08
C ASP A 35 11.14 -3.26 -19.33
N GLY A 36 10.30 -4.00 -20.07
CA GLY A 36 9.36 -4.95 -19.50
C GLY A 36 8.02 -4.33 -19.12
N VAL A 37 7.36 -4.92 -18.14
CA VAL A 37 6.06 -4.44 -17.62
C VAL A 37 6.23 -4.24 -16.11
N PRO A 38 6.69 -3.06 -15.67
CA PRO A 38 6.95 -2.83 -14.26
C PRO A 38 5.66 -2.67 -13.46
N LYS A 39 5.60 -3.38 -12.35
CA LYS A 39 4.50 -3.29 -11.38
C LYS A 39 5.05 -3.16 -9.98
N LEU A 40 4.39 -2.39 -9.16
CA LEU A 40 4.70 -2.30 -7.74
C LEU A 40 3.66 -3.13 -7.00
N ASP A 41 4.11 -4.21 -6.37
CA ASP A 41 3.24 -5.07 -5.58
C ASP A 41 3.28 -4.63 -4.12
N VAL A 42 2.11 -4.30 -3.58
CA VAL A 42 1.95 -3.88 -2.19
C VAL A 42 1.21 -4.97 -1.45
N LEU A 43 1.83 -5.53 -0.42
CA LEU A 43 1.22 -6.54 0.42
C LEU A 43 0.67 -5.87 1.67
N LEU A 44 -0.64 -5.97 1.89
CA LEU A 44 -1.30 -5.27 2.98
C LEU A 44 -2.44 -6.11 3.58
N ALA A 45 -2.85 -5.75 4.80
CA ALA A 45 -3.96 -6.40 5.48
C ALA A 45 -4.66 -5.41 6.40
N ASN A 46 -5.95 -5.67 6.66
CA ASN A 46 -6.75 -4.91 7.61
C ASN A 46 -6.62 -5.51 9.02
N HIS A 47 -7.07 -4.75 10.02
CA HIS A 47 -7.24 -5.24 11.38
C HIS A 47 -8.42 -6.23 11.42
N ASP A 48 -8.38 -7.19 12.35
CA ASP A 48 -9.43 -8.21 12.49
C ASP A 48 -10.80 -7.63 12.87
N ARG A 49 -10.86 -6.38 13.32
CA ARG A 49 -12.10 -5.70 13.71
C ARG A 49 -12.42 -4.49 12.86
N GLY A 50 -11.69 -4.26 11.78
CA GLY A 50 -11.88 -3.04 11.03
C GLY A 50 -11.46 -3.11 9.59
N ASP A 51 -11.48 -1.94 8.97
CA ASP A 51 -11.20 -1.76 7.56
C ASP A 51 -10.44 -0.45 7.36
N PHE A 52 -10.05 -0.18 6.13
CA PHE A 52 -9.51 1.11 5.71
C PHE A 52 -9.59 1.22 4.20
N THR A 53 -9.51 2.45 3.71
CA THR A 53 -9.38 2.67 2.27
C THR A 53 -7.90 2.83 1.94
N PHE A 54 -7.41 1.95 1.06
CA PHE A 54 -6.06 2.04 0.52
C PHE A 54 -6.07 2.96 -0.69
N ILE A 55 -5.20 3.97 -0.68
CA ILE A 55 -5.00 4.86 -1.81
C ILE A 55 -3.53 4.81 -2.18
N ALA A 56 -3.23 4.72 -3.48
CA ALA A 56 -1.88 4.88 -3.98
C ALA A 56 -1.83 6.08 -4.92
N ARG A 57 -0.79 6.91 -4.74
CA ARG A 57 -0.50 8.03 -5.63
C ARG A 57 0.88 7.87 -6.22
N VAL A 58 1.00 8.25 -7.48
CA VAL A 58 2.29 8.32 -8.17
C VAL A 58 2.48 9.76 -8.62
N ASP A 59 3.55 10.39 -8.14
CA ASP A 59 3.82 11.82 -8.36
C ASP A 59 2.60 12.71 -8.09
N GLY A 60 1.90 12.42 -6.99
CA GLY A 60 0.73 13.17 -6.55
C GLY A 60 -0.58 12.79 -7.19
N ARG A 61 -0.59 11.91 -8.18
CA ARG A 61 -1.81 11.48 -8.87
C ARG A 61 -2.32 10.17 -8.28
N GLU A 62 -3.59 10.13 -7.92
CA GLU A 62 -4.22 8.91 -7.44
C GLU A 62 -4.33 7.89 -8.57
N VAL A 63 -3.78 6.69 -8.37
CA VAL A 63 -3.82 5.62 -9.35
C VAL A 63 -4.64 4.42 -8.89
N ILE A 64 -4.82 4.26 -7.59
CA ILE A 64 -5.63 3.19 -7.00
C ILE A 64 -6.37 3.74 -5.78
N ARG A 65 -7.63 3.30 -5.65
CA ARG A 65 -8.44 3.50 -4.44
C ARG A 65 -9.21 2.21 -4.21
N LYS A 66 -8.96 1.56 -3.09
CA LYS A 66 -9.56 0.27 -2.79
C LYS A 66 -9.88 0.13 -1.31
N LYS A 67 -11.10 -0.29 -0.98
CA LYS A 67 -11.45 -0.61 0.40
C LYS A 67 -10.91 -1.99 0.77
N ILE A 68 -10.20 -2.04 1.89
CA ILE A 68 -9.64 -3.27 2.45
C ILE A 68 -10.49 -3.63 3.66
N GLU A 69 -11.30 -4.68 3.53
CA GLU A 69 -12.31 -5.02 4.52
C GLU A 69 -12.54 -6.54 4.60
N GLY A 70 -13.42 -6.94 5.49
CA GLY A 70 -13.80 -8.33 5.70
C GLY A 70 -12.88 -9.03 6.69
N PRO A 71 -12.91 -10.38 6.73
CA PRO A 71 -11.98 -11.14 7.57
C PRO A 71 -10.54 -10.76 7.25
N PRO A 72 -9.68 -10.60 8.27
CA PRO A 72 -8.32 -10.13 8.03
C PRO A 72 -7.53 -11.14 7.19
N ALA A 73 -6.94 -10.65 6.12
CA ALA A 73 -6.13 -11.48 5.23
C ALA A 73 -5.12 -10.61 4.51
N TRP A 74 -3.98 -11.19 4.18
CA TRP A 74 -3.00 -10.54 3.32
C TRP A 74 -3.54 -10.48 1.90
N GLN A 75 -3.49 -9.30 1.32
CA GLN A 75 -3.86 -9.05 -0.07
C GLN A 75 -2.70 -8.38 -0.78
N THR A 76 -2.49 -8.72 -2.03
CA THR A 76 -1.53 -8.04 -2.90
C THR A 76 -2.29 -7.08 -3.81
N VAL A 77 -1.93 -5.82 -3.76
CA VAL A 77 -2.44 -4.81 -4.69
C VAL A 77 -1.30 -4.43 -5.60
N SER A 78 -1.49 -4.60 -6.91
CA SER A 78 -0.47 -4.32 -7.91
C SER A 78 -0.73 -2.99 -8.58
N ILE A 79 0.27 -2.13 -8.58
CA ILE A 79 0.21 -0.81 -9.22
C ILE A 79 1.00 -0.89 -10.53
N ASP A 80 0.33 -0.64 -11.66
CA ASP A 80 0.98 -0.63 -12.96
C ASP A 80 1.81 0.64 -13.10
N LEU A 81 3.11 0.49 -13.34
CA LEU A 81 4.04 1.61 -13.51
C LEU A 81 4.58 1.72 -14.94
N ALA A 82 3.97 1.02 -15.90
CA ALA A 82 4.49 0.98 -17.28
C ALA A 82 4.57 2.37 -17.92
N THR A 83 3.62 3.28 -17.63
CA THR A 83 3.67 4.65 -18.14
C THR A 83 4.85 5.45 -17.62
N PHE A 84 5.48 5.00 -16.55
CA PHE A 84 6.60 5.70 -15.91
C PHE A 84 7.94 5.01 -16.19
N ALA A 85 7.98 4.08 -17.15
CA ALA A 85 9.18 3.30 -17.45
C ALA A 85 10.40 4.19 -17.66
N GLY A 86 11.49 3.86 -16.97
CA GLY A 86 12.75 4.61 -17.03
C GLY A 86 12.79 5.88 -16.19
N GLN A 87 11.72 6.19 -15.46
CA GLN A 87 11.62 7.37 -14.61
C GLN A 87 11.76 7.00 -13.14
N THR A 88 12.17 7.97 -12.32
CA THR A 88 12.06 7.86 -10.87
C THR A 88 10.83 8.64 -10.44
N VAL A 89 9.94 7.96 -9.75
CA VAL A 89 8.66 8.53 -9.29
C VAL A 89 8.55 8.46 -7.78
N THR A 90 7.75 9.34 -7.20
CA THR A 90 7.40 9.27 -5.78
C THR A 90 6.08 8.52 -5.65
N VAL A 91 6.11 7.39 -4.96
CA VAL A 91 4.92 6.60 -4.67
C VAL A 91 4.49 6.87 -3.23
N GLU A 92 3.22 7.21 -3.06
CA GLU A 92 2.60 7.37 -1.75
C GLU A 92 1.57 6.26 -1.56
N LEU A 93 1.65 5.59 -0.41
CA LEU A 93 0.72 4.55 0.00
C LEU A 93 -0.02 5.07 1.22
N VAL A 94 -1.34 5.15 1.13
CA VAL A 94 -2.16 5.85 2.11
C VAL A 94 -3.12 4.89 2.78
N ASN A 95 -3.13 4.92 4.12
CA ASN A 95 -4.20 4.36 4.94
C ASN A 95 -5.18 5.49 5.22
N GLN A 96 -6.26 5.56 4.42
CA GLN A 96 -7.28 6.60 4.57
C GLN A 96 -8.43 6.05 5.42
N PRO A 97 -8.76 6.68 6.55
CA PRO A 97 -9.89 6.22 7.36
C PRO A 97 -11.21 6.48 6.65
N ASP A 98 -12.13 5.52 6.74
CA ASP A 98 -13.51 5.66 6.29
C ASP A 98 -14.50 5.57 7.45
N GLY A 99 -14.02 5.69 8.66
CA GLY A 99 -14.70 5.68 9.93
C GLY A 99 -13.66 5.80 11.01
N TRP A 100 -13.96 5.40 12.23
CA TRP A 100 -12.99 5.48 13.32
C TRP A 100 -12.78 4.17 14.05
N SER A 101 -13.40 3.08 13.61
CA SER A 101 -13.31 1.81 14.31
C SER A 101 -12.22 0.95 13.68
N TRP A 102 -11.10 0.77 14.39
CA TRP A 102 -10.04 -0.17 14.02
C TRP A 102 -9.46 0.06 12.62
N GLU A 103 -9.16 1.31 12.29
CA GLU A 103 -8.66 1.72 10.97
C GLU A 103 -7.17 1.43 10.75
N ALA A 104 -6.63 0.44 11.44
CA ALA A 104 -5.23 0.07 11.29
C ALA A 104 -4.97 -0.67 9.98
N ALA A 105 -3.88 -0.32 9.32
CA ALA A 105 -3.38 -1.02 8.16
C ALA A 105 -2.07 -1.72 8.52
N TYR A 106 -1.92 -2.94 8.05
CA TYR A 106 -0.68 -3.71 8.20
C TYR A 106 -0.02 -3.85 6.84
N TRP A 107 1.26 -3.52 6.77
CA TRP A 107 2.03 -3.51 5.54
C TRP A 107 3.08 -4.62 5.63
N GLY A 108 2.96 -5.63 4.77
CA GLY A 108 3.84 -6.79 4.78
C GLY A 108 5.02 -6.67 3.84
N GLY A 109 4.94 -5.75 2.88
CA GLY A 109 6.04 -5.53 1.96
C GLY A 109 5.61 -4.70 0.76
N VAL A 110 6.59 -4.08 0.13
CA VAL A 110 6.43 -3.33 -1.12
C VAL A 110 7.57 -3.76 -2.02
N GLU A 111 7.26 -4.30 -3.18
CA GLU A 111 8.24 -4.88 -4.07
C GLU A 111 7.97 -4.51 -5.51
N ILE A 112 9.01 -4.10 -6.24
CA ILE A 112 8.88 -3.88 -7.67
C ILE A 112 9.09 -5.20 -8.41
N ARG A 113 8.16 -5.53 -9.27
CA ARG A 113 8.18 -6.72 -10.09
C ARG A 113 8.16 -6.28 -11.55
N ASN A 114 9.06 -6.83 -12.33
CA ASN A 114 9.18 -6.47 -13.74
C ASN A 114 8.96 -7.71 -14.59
N ALA A 115 7.73 -7.90 -15.06
CA ALA A 115 7.40 -9.01 -15.92
C ALA A 115 7.95 -8.76 -17.34
N LYS A 116 8.32 -9.83 -18.01
CA LYS A 116 8.72 -9.74 -19.42
C LYS A 116 7.47 -9.53 -20.28
N ARG A 117 7.66 -8.80 -21.33
CA ARG A 117 6.63 -8.66 -22.36
C ARG A 117 6.49 -9.93 -23.17
#